data_6d0af8535e0d815413f30b87b6deed14
#
_entry.id   6d0af8535e0d815413f30b87b6deed14
#
_cell.length_a   1.000
_cell.length_b   1.000
_cell.length_c   1.000
_cell.angle_alpha   90.00
_cell.angle_beta   90.00
_cell.angle_gamma   90.00
#
_symmetry.space_group_name_H-M   'P 1'
#
loop_
_entity.id
_entity.type
_entity.pdbx_description
1 polymer ?
#
loop_
_entity_poly.entity_id
_entity_poly.type
_entity_poly.pdbx_seq_one_letter_code
_entity_poly.pdbx_strand_id
1 'polypeptide(L)'
;MSLDTKKAQMRIMKVIEQVQLSDLINVADIGAASINETPVYSDLVMGGYGHLFAFDGDSRQIPALRKLYGDHATVLNHFLADGDPHTAYICREDTGMTSLLKPNQTALAFFNNFSLFGKVLKEERIQTTRLDDIDEIGDLHFVKMDVQGSELNILKNGLKKLSNCVAVQLEVSFICLYENQPGFGEIDMWMRSIGFAPHRFLDIKRWSITPTINGNNFRRPFNQLLEADIVYVRDPLNMKKRTSGQLKMLAFMSEAFFDSPDLTIHYLRELVSRKS
;
A
#
# COMPACT_ATOMS: atom_id res chain seq x y z
N MET A 1 16.91 -15.00 13.46
CA MET A 1 16.42 -14.92 12.06
C MET A 1 16.01 -16.32 11.63
N SER A 2 14.77 -16.52 11.20
CA SER A 2 14.26 -17.82 10.78
C SER A 2 14.96 -18.33 9.52
N LEU A 3 14.86 -19.65 9.21
CA LEU A 3 15.41 -20.23 7.99
C LEU A 3 14.74 -19.64 6.74
N ASP A 4 13.45 -19.35 6.84
CA ASP A 4 12.67 -18.79 5.74
C ASP A 4 13.05 -17.33 5.46
N THR A 5 13.29 -16.53 6.50
CA THR A 5 13.80 -15.15 6.35
C THR A 5 15.17 -15.13 5.64
N LYS A 6 16.07 -16.08 5.98
CA LYS A 6 17.38 -16.18 5.31
C LYS A 6 17.24 -16.53 3.83
N LYS A 7 16.33 -17.44 3.48
CA LYS A 7 16.06 -17.81 2.08
C LYS A 7 15.50 -16.63 1.28
N ALA A 8 14.55 -15.88 1.86
CA ALA A 8 13.96 -14.71 1.23
C ALA A 8 15.02 -13.62 0.97
N GLN A 9 15.87 -13.31 1.96
CA GLN A 9 16.96 -12.35 1.79
C GLN A 9 17.99 -12.79 0.74
N MET A 10 18.35 -14.11 0.70
CA MET A 10 19.24 -14.63 -0.35
C MET A 10 18.62 -14.49 -1.74
N ARG A 11 17.29 -14.69 -1.89
CA ARG A 11 16.58 -14.48 -3.15
C ARG A 11 16.66 -13.01 -3.56
N ILE A 12 16.39 -12.09 -2.66
CA ILE A 12 16.46 -10.65 -2.88
C ILE A 12 17.85 -10.23 -3.35
N MET A 13 18.92 -10.63 -2.63
CA MET A 13 20.31 -10.36 -3.02
C MET A 13 20.59 -10.83 -4.45
N LYS A 14 20.24 -12.07 -4.76
CA LYS A 14 20.48 -12.66 -6.08
C LYS A 14 19.78 -11.87 -7.19
N VAL A 15 18.55 -11.43 -6.96
CA VAL A 15 17.83 -10.65 -7.95
C VAL A 15 18.43 -9.25 -8.12
N ILE A 16 18.83 -8.57 -7.03
CA ILE A 16 19.53 -7.29 -7.07
C ILE A 16 20.81 -7.39 -7.91
N GLU A 17 21.63 -8.41 -7.68
CA GLU A 17 22.86 -8.65 -8.45
C GLU A 17 22.55 -8.89 -9.93
N GLN A 18 21.56 -9.73 -10.23
CA GLN A 18 21.20 -10.06 -11.62
C GLN A 18 20.70 -8.85 -12.41
N VAL A 19 19.90 -7.98 -11.80
CA VAL A 19 19.41 -6.77 -12.45
C VAL A 19 20.41 -5.61 -12.35
N GLN A 20 21.53 -5.78 -11.61
CA GLN A 20 22.53 -4.75 -11.35
C GLN A 20 21.90 -3.48 -10.77
N LEU A 21 21.10 -3.63 -9.74
CA LEU A 21 20.50 -2.52 -9.01
C LEU A 21 21.53 -1.99 -8.01
N SER A 22 21.93 -0.71 -8.16
CA SER A 22 22.98 -0.07 -7.32
C SER A 22 22.41 0.76 -6.19
N ASP A 23 21.20 1.28 -6.37
CA ASP A 23 20.59 2.23 -5.45
C ASP A 23 19.65 1.54 -4.46
N LEU A 24 19.55 2.09 -3.24
CA LEU A 24 18.56 1.66 -2.27
C LEU A 24 17.14 1.89 -2.83
N ILE A 25 16.26 0.94 -2.58
CA ILE A 25 14.86 1.07 -2.93
C ILE A 25 14.15 1.83 -1.81
N ASN A 26 13.67 3.02 -2.11
CA ASN A 26 12.86 3.80 -1.18
C ASN A 26 11.40 3.34 -1.24
N VAL A 27 10.90 2.90 -0.10
CA VAL A 27 9.54 2.42 0.10
C VAL A 27 8.79 3.40 0.99
N ALA A 28 7.58 3.80 0.61
CA ALA A 28 6.66 4.43 1.55
C ALA A 28 5.55 3.44 1.91
N ASP A 29 5.27 3.29 3.21
CA ASP A 29 4.08 2.61 3.72
C ASP A 29 3.23 3.63 4.46
N ILE A 30 2.05 3.91 3.93
CA ILE A 30 1.12 4.91 4.43
C ILE A 30 -0.07 4.19 5.05
N GLY A 31 -0.24 4.34 6.37
CA GLY A 31 -1.03 3.46 7.20
C GLY A 31 -0.20 2.22 7.59
N ALA A 32 1.04 2.45 8.05
CA ALA A 32 2.03 1.41 8.26
C ALA A 32 1.78 0.50 9.48
N ALA A 33 0.69 0.71 10.24
CA ALA A 33 0.35 -0.15 11.37
C ALA A 33 0.19 -1.60 10.94
N SER A 34 1.17 -2.44 11.28
CA SER A 34 1.16 -3.89 10.97
C SER A 34 0.22 -4.61 11.94
N ILE A 35 -1.08 -4.63 11.65
CA ILE A 35 -2.04 -5.26 12.54
C ILE A 35 -2.08 -6.78 12.35
N ASN A 36 -1.81 -7.32 11.15
CA ASN A 36 -1.91 -8.79 10.91
C ASN A 36 -1.08 -9.34 9.74
N GLU A 37 -0.29 -8.55 9.01
CA GLU A 37 0.39 -9.01 7.80
C GLU A 37 1.85 -8.58 7.75
N THR A 38 2.69 -9.40 7.11
CA THR A 38 4.08 -9.03 6.79
C THR A 38 4.07 -8.37 5.41
N PRO A 39 4.39 -7.07 5.31
CA PRO A 39 4.42 -6.38 4.03
C PRO A 39 5.42 -6.99 3.05
N VAL A 40 5.11 -6.96 1.75
CA VAL A 40 5.94 -7.56 0.68
C VAL A 40 7.37 -7.02 0.63
N TYR A 41 7.59 -5.82 1.13
CA TYR A 41 8.89 -5.14 1.17
C TYR A 41 9.73 -5.48 2.42
N SER A 42 9.18 -6.19 3.43
CA SER A 42 9.82 -6.38 4.73
C SER A 42 11.23 -6.99 4.62
N ASP A 43 11.38 -8.04 3.84
CA ASP A 43 12.69 -8.71 3.69
C ASP A 43 13.72 -7.83 2.97
N LEU A 44 13.28 -6.96 2.05
CA LEU A 44 14.15 -5.97 1.41
C LEU A 44 14.69 -4.96 2.43
N VAL A 45 13.77 -4.38 3.22
CA VAL A 45 14.08 -3.34 4.21
C VAL A 45 14.96 -3.93 5.33
N MET A 46 14.54 -5.04 5.93
CA MET A 46 15.30 -5.70 7.01
C MET A 46 16.64 -6.29 6.54
N GLY A 47 16.79 -6.53 5.25
CA GLY A 47 18.05 -6.94 4.62
C GLY A 47 19.01 -5.78 4.34
N GLY A 48 18.58 -4.52 4.53
CA GLY A 48 19.40 -3.33 4.27
C GLY A 48 19.52 -2.93 2.79
N TYR A 49 18.64 -3.47 1.91
CA TYR A 49 18.60 -3.16 0.48
C TYR A 49 17.56 -2.09 0.13
N GLY A 50 16.77 -1.66 1.10
CA GLY A 50 15.78 -0.61 0.99
C GLY A 50 15.70 0.24 2.24
N HIS A 51 15.13 1.44 2.11
CA HIS A 51 14.79 2.31 3.23
C HIS A 51 13.28 2.51 3.26
N LEU A 52 12.69 2.37 4.45
CA LEU A 52 11.25 2.53 4.66
C LEU A 52 10.94 3.92 5.22
N PHE A 53 10.01 4.60 4.58
CA PHE A 53 9.30 5.76 5.15
C PHE A 53 7.94 5.28 5.61
N ALA A 54 7.81 5.04 6.92
CA ALA A 54 6.59 4.52 7.53
C ALA A 54 5.75 5.68 8.06
N PHE A 55 4.54 5.85 7.52
CA PHE A 55 3.60 6.87 7.94
C PHE A 55 2.43 6.27 8.71
N ASP A 56 2.13 6.84 9.85
CA ASP A 56 0.88 6.59 10.55
C ASP A 56 0.41 7.86 11.26
N GLY A 57 -0.85 8.23 11.07
CA GLY A 57 -1.46 9.39 11.73
C GLY A 57 -1.79 9.10 13.19
N ASP A 58 -2.06 7.83 13.52
CA ASP A 58 -2.34 7.42 14.89
C ASP A 58 -1.04 7.28 15.69
N SER A 59 -0.77 8.25 16.56
CA SER A 59 0.43 8.28 17.39
C SER A 59 0.62 7.03 18.27
N ARG A 60 -0.44 6.25 18.51
CA ARG A 60 -0.38 4.98 19.28
C ARG A 60 0.46 3.92 18.56
N GLN A 61 0.52 3.96 17.23
CA GLN A 61 1.26 3.00 16.40
C GLN A 61 2.76 3.30 16.32
N ILE A 62 3.18 4.55 16.49
CA ILE A 62 4.56 5.00 16.30
C ILE A 62 5.62 4.23 17.12
N PRO A 63 5.42 3.96 18.43
CA PRO A 63 6.40 3.20 19.21
C PRO A 63 6.62 1.77 18.68
N ALA A 64 5.55 1.11 18.24
CA ALA A 64 5.62 -0.24 17.68
C ALA A 64 6.39 -0.27 16.36
N LEU A 65 6.13 0.68 15.46
CA LEU A 65 6.84 0.83 14.19
C LEU A 65 8.34 1.08 14.37
N ARG A 66 8.69 2.01 15.26
CA ARG A 66 10.11 2.29 15.59
C ARG A 66 10.81 1.07 16.17
N LYS A 67 10.15 0.31 17.01
CA LYS A 67 10.69 -0.94 17.58
C LYS A 67 10.88 -2.01 16.52
N LEU A 68 9.95 -2.12 15.55
CA LEU A 68 9.97 -3.14 14.51
C LEU A 68 11.10 -2.92 13.50
N TYR A 69 11.23 -1.69 13.00
CA TYR A 69 12.12 -1.39 11.88
C TYR A 69 13.47 -0.75 12.29
N GLY A 70 13.56 -0.14 13.48
CA GLY A 70 14.79 0.49 13.96
C GLY A 70 15.38 1.48 12.94
N ASP A 71 16.69 1.36 12.67
CA ASP A 71 17.43 2.23 11.75
C ASP A 71 17.09 1.97 10.26
N HIS A 72 16.32 0.92 9.94
CA HIS A 72 15.90 0.61 8.58
C HIS A 72 14.72 1.49 8.10
N ALA A 73 14.13 2.29 9.00
CA ALA A 73 12.99 3.12 8.68
C ALA A 73 13.06 4.53 9.28
N THR A 74 12.54 5.50 8.53
CA THR A 74 12.12 6.80 9.04
C THR A 74 10.63 6.73 9.36
N VAL A 75 10.28 6.81 10.64
CA VAL A 75 8.89 6.70 11.11
C VAL A 75 8.33 8.09 11.35
N LEU A 76 7.30 8.44 10.58
CA LEU A 76 6.70 9.77 10.47
C LEU A 76 5.26 9.75 10.98
N ASN A 77 4.95 10.60 11.97
CA ASN A 77 3.60 10.71 12.51
C ASN A 77 2.84 11.83 11.78
N HIS A 78 2.27 11.51 10.63
CA HIS A 78 1.45 12.42 9.83
C HIS A 78 0.16 11.75 9.39
N PHE A 79 -0.95 12.47 9.51
CA PHE A 79 -2.13 12.20 8.71
C PHE A 79 -1.91 12.82 7.32
N LEU A 80 -1.77 11.99 6.31
CA LEU A 80 -1.58 12.45 4.94
C LEU A 80 -2.94 12.67 4.25
N ALA A 81 -3.08 13.80 3.55
CA ALA A 81 -4.20 14.13 2.69
C ALA A 81 -3.87 15.32 1.77
N ASP A 82 -4.75 16.31 1.68
CA ASP A 82 -4.63 17.51 0.83
C ASP A 82 -3.93 18.72 1.49
N GLY A 83 -3.56 18.60 2.76
CA GLY A 83 -2.94 19.66 3.55
C GLY A 83 -3.95 20.53 4.32
N ASP A 84 -5.24 20.31 4.13
CA ASP A 84 -6.27 21.02 4.87
C ASP A 84 -6.60 20.34 6.21
N PRO A 85 -7.23 21.05 7.15
CA PRO A 85 -7.73 20.45 8.38
C PRO A 85 -8.91 19.51 8.14
N HIS A 86 -8.80 18.25 8.59
CA HIS A 86 -9.85 17.23 8.52
C HIS A 86 -10.33 16.80 9.90
N THR A 87 -11.41 16.02 9.94
CA THR A 87 -11.84 15.28 11.13
C THR A 87 -11.34 13.85 11.03
N ALA A 88 -10.54 13.41 12.00
CA ALA A 88 -10.20 12.00 12.15
C ALA A 88 -11.27 11.29 12.99
N TYR A 89 -11.80 10.20 12.46
CA TYR A 89 -12.77 9.33 13.14
C TYR A 89 -12.01 8.17 13.76
N ILE A 90 -11.70 8.31 15.04
CA ILE A 90 -10.87 7.35 15.77
C ILE A 90 -11.73 6.17 16.22
N CYS A 91 -11.42 5.01 15.67
CA CYS A 91 -12.01 3.72 16.03
C CYS A 91 -11.13 2.98 17.05
N ARG A 92 -11.51 1.73 17.38
CA ARG A 92 -10.67 0.87 18.22
C ARG A 92 -9.37 0.54 17.47
N GLU A 93 -8.28 0.54 18.21
CA GLU A 93 -6.93 0.30 17.66
C GLU A 93 -6.78 -1.05 16.94
N ASP A 94 -7.42 -2.09 17.49
CA ASP A 94 -7.36 -3.47 16.99
C ASP A 94 -8.25 -3.73 15.75
N THR A 95 -8.99 -2.73 15.27
CA THR A 95 -9.89 -2.89 14.11
C THR A 95 -9.32 -2.35 12.80
N GLY A 96 -8.31 -1.48 12.87
CA GLY A 96 -7.74 -0.82 11.69
C GLY A 96 -8.67 0.19 11.01
N MET A 97 -9.84 0.52 11.58
CA MET A 97 -10.87 1.34 10.91
C MET A 97 -10.82 2.84 11.22
N THR A 98 -9.74 3.35 11.82
CA THR A 98 -9.53 4.79 11.97
C THR A 98 -9.33 5.45 10.61
N SER A 99 -10.08 6.52 10.31
CA SER A 99 -10.11 7.13 8.98
C SER A 99 -10.32 8.65 9.06
N LEU A 100 -9.93 9.35 7.99
CA LEU A 100 -10.33 10.74 7.74
C LEU A 100 -11.74 10.86 7.14
N LEU A 101 -12.33 9.75 6.73
CA LEU A 101 -13.69 9.69 6.22
C LEU A 101 -14.63 9.15 7.30
N LYS A 102 -15.83 9.71 7.34
CA LYS A 102 -16.84 9.27 8.30
C LYS A 102 -17.37 7.89 7.96
N PRO A 103 -17.40 6.92 8.92
CA PRO A 103 -17.95 5.61 8.69
C PRO A 103 -19.42 5.64 8.22
N ASN A 104 -19.73 4.96 7.12
CA ASN A 104 -21.07 4.84 6.56
C ASN A 104 -21.88 3.81 7.33
N GLN A 105 -22.81 4.25 8.17
CA GLN A 105 -23.58 3.37 9.05
C GLN A 105 -24.41 2.33 8.27
N THR A 106 -24.90 2.66 7.08
CA THR A 106 -25.65 1.71 6.23
C THR A 106 -24.73 0.61 5.72
N ALA A 107 -23.55 0.94 5.23
CA ALA A 107 -22.55 -0.03 4.77
C ALA A 107 -22.03 -0.90 5.92
N LEU A 108 -21.77 -0.29 7.09
CA LEU A 108 -21.35 -1.04 8.27
C LEU A 108 -22.43 -2.02 8.77
N ALA A 109 -23.71 -1.64 8.73
CA ALA A 109 -24.81 -2.50 9.09
C ALA A 109 -25.05 -3.66 8.08
N PHE A 110 -24.61 -3.48 6.84
CA PHE A 110 -24.74 -4.48 5.78
C PHE A 110 -23.84 -5.70 6.05
N PHE A 111 -22.64 -5.52 6.60
CA PHE A 111 -21.71 -6.60 6.90
C PHE A 111 -21.74 -7.04 8.36
N ASN A 112 -21.62 -8.35 8.61
CA ASN A 112 -21.59 -8.88 9.98
C ASN A 112 -20.46 -8.27 10.80
N ASN A 113 -20.79 -7.74 11.97
CA ASN A 113 -19.91 -7.12 12.96
C ASN A 113 -19.21 -5.81 12.54
N PHE A 114 -19.38 -5.31 11.32
CA PHE A 114 -18.74 -4.06 10.90
C PHE A 114 -19.25 -2.85 11.71
N SER A 115 -20.50 -2.83 12.14
CA SER A 115 -21.02 -1.79 13.06
C SER A 115 -20.25 -1.72 14.38
N LEU A 116 -19.66 -2.84 14.84
CA LEU A 116 -18.80 -2.87 16.03
C LEU A 116 -17.36 -2.44 15.70
N PHE A 117 -16.85 -2.86 14.54
CA PHE A 117 -15.49 -2.54 14.13
C PHE A 117 -15.35 -1.05 13.80
N GLY A 118 -16.27 -0.50 13.02
CA GLY A 118 -16.31 0.91 12.62
C GLY A 118 -16.97 1.85 13.65
N LYS A 119 -17.12 1.41 14.91
CA LYS A 119 -17.65 2.27 15.97
C LYS A 119 -16.64 3.39 16.29
N VAL A 120 -17.02 4.63 16.01
CA VAL A 120 -16.25 5.81 16.34
C VAL A 120 -16.24 6.00 17.86
N LEU A 121 -15.05 6.07 18.44
CA LEU A 121 -14.81 6.34 19.86
C LEU A 121 -14.57 7.81 20.14
N LYS A 122 -13.95 8.52 19.18
CA LYS A 122 -13.61 9.95 19.27
C LYS A 122 -13.55 10.55 17.88
N GLU A 123 -14.03 11.77 17.75
CA GLU A 123 -13.78 12.63 16.61
C GLU A 123 -12.73 13.69 17.00
N GLU A 124 -11.72 13.88 16.17
CA GLU A 124 -10.63 14.79 16.45
C GLU A 124 -10.32 15.65 15.25
N ARG A 125 -10.28 16.97 15.41
CA ARG A 125 -9.85 17.89 14.37
C ARG A 125 -8.34 17.84 14.28
N ILE A 126 -7.83 17.48 13.12
CA ILE A 126 -6.40 17.33 12.86
C ILE A 126 -5.97 18.16 11.66
N GLN A 127 -4.72 18.57 11.64
CA GLN A 127 -4.05 19.12 10.47
C GLN A 127 -3.49 17.97 9.64
N THR A 128 -3.81 17.92 8.35
CA THR A 128 -3.19 16.96 7.44
C THR A 128 -1.96 17.56 6.76
N THR A 129 -1.17 16.69 6.14
CA THR A 129 0.02 17.06 5.37
C THR A 129 -0.08 16.44 3.97
N ARG A 130 0.33 17.16 2.92
CA ARG A 130 0.43 16.58 1.59
C ARG A 130 1.67 15.71 1.48
N LEU A 131 1.58 14.60 0.77
CA LEU A 131 2.75 13.73 0.54
C LEU A 131 3.89 14.51 -0.17
N ASP A 132 3.55 15.41 -1.07
CA ASP A 132 4.51 16.25 -1.79
C ASP A 132 5.27 17.24 -0.90
N ASP A 133 4.74 17.58 0.28
CA ASP A 133 5.29 18.58 1.20
C ASP A 133 6.13 17.95 2.33
N ILE A 134 6.39 16.64 2.30
CA ILE A 134 7.26 15.96 3.27
C ILE A 134 8.71 16.07 2.82
N ASP A 135 9.49 16.92 3.49
CA ASP A 135 10.89 17.19 3.13
C ASP A 135 11.83 16.01 3.44
N GLU A 136 11.50 15.19 4.44
CA GLU A 136 12.30 14.04 4.87
C GLU A 136 12.37 12.91 3.85
N ILE A 137 11.46 12.88 2.87
CA ILE A 137 11.46 11.86 1.83
C ILE A 137 11.96 12.41 0.51
N GLY A 138 12.88 11.66 -0.11
CA GLY A 138 13.30 11.86 -1.49
C GLY A 138 12.38 11.18 -2.51
N ASP A 139 12.97 10.67 -3.57
CA ASP A 139 12.26 9.87 -4.56
C ASP A 139 11.74 8.57 -3.96
N LEU A 140 10.48 8.26 -4.22
CA LEU A 140 9.86 6.99 -3.86
C LEU A 140 9.87 6.03 -5.06
N HIS A 141 10.12 4.75 -4.80
CA HIS A 141 10.16 3.71 -5.82
C HIS A 141 8.98 2.75 -5.71
N PHE A 142 8.55 2.45 -4.49
CA PHE A 142 7.38 1.65 -4.17
C PHE A 142 6.55 2.34 -3.08
N VAL A 143 5.24 2.32 -3.24
CA VAL A 143 4.31 2.87 -2.24
C VAL A 143 3.25 1.82 -1.91
N LYS A 144 3.05 1.54 -0.62
CA LYS A 144 1.90 0.82 -0.09
C LYS A 144 1.00 1.81 0.63
N MET A 145 -0.32 1.71 0.43
CA MET A 145 -1.31 2.52 1.14
C MET A 145 -2.46 1.65 1.65
N ASP A 146 -2.77 1.84 2.92
CA ASP A 146 -3.94 1.32 3.59
C ASP A 146 -4.36 2.36 4.64
N VAL A 147 -5.16 3.33 4.23
CA VAL A 147 -5.57 4.50 5.04
C VAL A 147 -7.08 4.64 5.13
N GLN A 148 -7.76 3.54 4.88
CA GLN A 148 -9.19 3.43 5.09
C GLN A 148 -10.00 4.50 4.33
N GLY A 149 -9.73 4.58 2.99
CA GLY A 149 -10.52 5.35 2.03
C GLY A 149 -9.94 6.68 1.58
N SER A 150 -8.82 7.14 2.14
CA SER A 150 -8.18 8.40 1.74
C SER A 150 -7.09 8.24 0.67
N GLU A 151 -6.90 7.04 0.12
CA GLU A 151 -5.83 6.67 -0.83
C GLU A 151 -5.78 7.60 -2.03
N LEU A 152 -6.92 7.83 -2.68
CA LEU A 152 -7.00 8.69 -3.87
C LEU A 152 -6.68 10.16 -3.56
N ASN A 153 -7.05 10.64 -2.38
CA ASN A 153 -6.72 12.01 -1.95
C ASN A 153 -5.20 12.15 -1.78
N ILE A 154 -4.55 11.22 -1.10
CA ILE A 154 -3.09 11.23 -0.88
C ILE A 154 -2.35 11.13 -2.22
N LEU A 155 -2.77 10.23 -3.11
CA LEU A 155 -2.17 10.06 -4.44
C LEU A 155 -2.23 11.34 -5.27
N LYS A 156 -3.37 12.05 -5.27
CA LYS A 156 -3.54 13.33 -5.98
C LYS A 156 -2.63 14.43 -5.44
N ASN A 157 -2.29 14.38 -4.15
CA ASN A 157 -1.45 15.34 -3.45
C ASN A 157 0.00 14.84 -3.24
N GLY A 158 0.42 13.81 -4.00
CA GLY A 158 1.74 13.19 -3.95
C GLY A 158 2.41 13.01 -5.31
N LEU A 159 1.96 13.70 -6.36
CA LEU A 159 2.40 13.45 -7.74
C LEU A 159 3.89 13.68 -7.96
N LYS A 160 4.52 14.63 -7.24
CA LYS A 160 5.97 14.88 -7.33
C LYS A 160 6.75 13.70 -6.75
N LYS A 161 6.39 13.26 -5.53
CA LYS A 161 7.04 12.13 -4.85
C LYS A 161 6.81 10.81 -5.59
N LEU A 162 5.67 10.68 -6.28
CA LEU A 162 5.32 9.52 -7.09
C LEU A 162 5.95 9.54 -8.51
N SER A 163 6.65 10.59 -8.90
CA SER A 163 7.21 10.71 -10.26
C SER A 163 8.14 9.56 -10.64
N ASN A 164 8.99 9.13 -9.72
CA ASN A 164 9.91 7.99 -9.87
C ASN A 164 9.34 6.67 -9.33
N CYS A 165 8.16 6.68 -8.74
CA CYS A 165 7.50 5.48 -8.25
C CYS A 165 7.16 4.54 -9.43
N VAL A 166 7.56 3.28 -9.31
CA VAL A 166 7.36 2.28 -10.38
C VAL A 166 6.24 1.30 -10.08
N ALA A 167 5.90 1.10 -8.81
CA ALA A 167 4.78 0.26 -8.40
C ALA A 167 4.09 0.83 -7.16
N VAL A 168 2.78 0.59 -7.06
CA VAL A 168 1.92 1.03 -5.95
C VAL A 168 1.01 -0.12 -5.55
N GLN A 169 0.97 -0.44 -4.26
CA GLN A 169 -0.01 -1.34 -3.66
C GLN A 169 -1.06 -0.51 -2.92
N LEU A 170 -2.32 -0.73 -3.22
CA LEU A 170 -3.45 0.00 -2.62
C LEU A 170 -4.49 -0.96 -2.08
N GLU A 171 -5.05 -0.65 -0.92
CA GLU A 171 -6.35 -1.19 -0.55
C GLU A 171 -7.43 -0.46 -1.36
N VAL A 172 -8.33 -1.22 -1.98
CA VAL A 172 -9.45 -0.68 -2.79
C VAL A 172 -10.76 -1.32 -2.36
N SER A 173 -11.80 -0.51 -2.22
CA SER A 173 -13.10 -0.97 -1.78
C SER A 173 -14.03 -1.26 -2.94
N PHE A 174 -14.69 -2.45 -2.91
CA PHE A 174 -15.81 -2.78 -3.79
C PHE A 174 -17.15 -2.30 -3.21
N ILE A 175 -17.25 -2.28 -1.88
CA ILE A 175 -18.32 -1.64 -1.12
C ILE A 175 -17.69 -0.59 -0.22
N CYS A 176 -18.03 0.67 -0.43
CA CYS A 176 -17.47 1.78 0.32
C CYS A 176 -17.98 1.80 1.77
N LEU A 177 -17.08 1.61 2.73
CA LEU A 177 -17.40 1.57 4.16
C LEU A 177 -17.47 2.95 4.80
N TYR A 178 -17.04 3.98 4.08
CA TYR A 178 -17.01 5.37 4.55
C TYR A 178 -17.81 6.27 3.60
N GLU A 179 -18.32 7.38 4.13
CA GLU A 179 -19.01 8.40 3.36
C GLU A 179 -18.03 9.06 2.38
N ASN A 180 -18.42 9.21 1.11
CA ASN A 180 -17.59 9.79 0.03
C ASN A 180 -16.27 9.06 -0.26
N GLN A 181 -16.13 7.80 0.16
CA GLN A 181 -14.97 6.98 -0.16
C GLN A 181 -14.94 6.69 -1.67
N PRO A 182 -13.79 6.93 -2.35
CA PRO A 182 -13.62 6.48 -3.72
C PRO A 182 -13.64 4.95 -3.81
N GLY A 183 -14.46 4.42 -4.72
CA GLY A 183 -14.48 2.98 -4.99
C GLY A 183 -13.34 2.54 -5.92
N PHE A 184 -13.17 1.21 -6.08
CA PHE A 184 -12.17 0.61 -6.97
C PHE A 184 -12.15 1.25 -8.36
N GLY A 185 -13.33 1.46 -8.98
CA GLY A 185 -13.40 2.00 -10.34
C GLY A 185 -12.83 3.42 -10.47
N GLU A 186 -13.04 4.28 -9.49
CA GLU A 186 -12.52 5.66 -9.48
C GLU A 186 -10.99 5.65 -9.33
N ILE A 187 -10.47 4.82 -8.42
CA ILE A 187 -9.04 4.66 -8.20
C ILE A 187 -8.37 4.08 -9.46
N ASP A 188 -8.93 3.03 -10.08
CA ASP A 188 -8.36 2.41 -11.28
C ASP A 188 -8.32 3.39 -12.46
N MET A 189 -9.39 4.13 -12.70
CA MET A 189 -9.42 5.14 -13.75
C MET A 189 -8.35 6.22 -13.54
N TRP A 190 -8.19 6.68 -12.32
CA TRP A 190 -7.20 7.71 -12.00
C TRP A 190 -5.77 7.16 -12.12
N MET A 191 -5.47 5.97 -11.60
CA MET A 191 -4.16 5.34 -11.70
C MET A 191 -3.72 5.15 -13.16
N ARG A 192 -4.65 4.72 -14.03
CA ARG A 192 -4.39 4.63 -15.48
C ARG A 192 -4.09 6.00 -16.09
N SER A 193 -4.77 7.06 -15.66
CA SER A 193 -4.57 8.42 -16.19
C SER A 193 -3.17 8.96 -15.92
N ILE A 194 -2.51 8.49 -14.85
CA ILE A 194 -1.12 8.87 -14.48
C ILE A 194 -0.06 7.83 -14.92
N GLY A 195 -0.46 6.88 -15.77
CA GLY A 195 0.43 5.94 -16.44
C GLY A 195 0.81 4.70 -15.64
N PHE A 196 -0.07 4.25 -14.75
CA PHE A 196 -0.02 2.94 -14.13
C PHE A 196 -1.03 1.99 -14.78
N ALA A 197 -0.78 0.70 -14.65
CA ALA A 197 -1.70 -0.36 -15.04
C ALA A 197 -1.87 -1.34 -13.88
N PRO A 198 -3.09 -1.88 -13.64
CA PRO A 198 -3.28 -2.93 -12.65
C PRO A 198 -2.50 -4.18 -13.07
N HIS A 199 -1.80 -4.79 -12.13
CA HIS A 199 -1.01 -5.98 -12.36
C HIS A 199 -1.68 -7.21 -11.75
N ARG A 200 -1.94 -7.17 -10.43
CA ARG A 200 -2.58 -8.30 -9.75
C ARG A 200 -3.28 -7.85 -8.48
N PHE A 201 -4.27 -8.62 -8.06
CA PHE A 201 -4.75 -8.58 -6.69
C PHE A 201 -3.85 -9.50 -5.83
N LEU A 202 -3.41 -9.00 -4.67
CA LEU A 202 -2.67 -9.80 -3.68
C LEU A 202 -3.65 -10.56 -2.79
N ASP A 203 -4.71 -9.87 -2.36
CA ASP A 203 -5.82 -10.44 -1.62
C ASP A 203 -7.14 -9.87 -2.14
N ILE A 204 -8.19 -10.67 -2.11
CA ILE A 204 -9.57 -10.26 -2.41
C ILE A 204 -10.43 -10.69 -1.25
N LYS A 205 -10.75 -9.73 -0.38
CA LYS A 205 -11.57 -9.97 0.79
C LYS A 205 -13.04 -10.04 0.44
N ARG A 206 -13.70 -11.02 0.99
CA ARG A 206 -15.16 -11.19 0.94
C ARG A 206 -15.70 -11.22 2.35
N TRP A 207 -16.95 -10.83 2.52
CA TRP A 207 -17.56 -10.85 3.84
C TRP A 207 -19.03 -11.26 3.78
N SER A 208 -19.53 -11.86 4.87
CA SER A 208 -20.92 -12.29 4.97
C SER A 208 -21.85 -11.11 5.24
N ILE A 209 -22.95 -11.07 4.51
CA ILE A 209 -24.02 -10.07 4.67
C ILE A 209 -24.86 -10.41 5.90
N THR A 210 -25.16 -9.40 6.72
CA THR A 210 -26.06 -9.51 7.89
C THR A 210 -27.49 -9.92 7.45
N PRO A 211 -28.18 -10.85 8.16
CA PRO A 211 -27.77 -11.56 9.36
C PRO A 211 -27.19 -12.97 9.09
N THR A 212 -26.73 -13.25 7.89
CA THR A 212 -26.35 -14.60 7.47
C THR A 212 -25.01 -15.01 8.07
N ILE A 213 -24.95 -16.16 8.73
CA ILE A 213 -23.75 -16.75 9.32
C ILE A 213 -23.46 -18.09 8.63
N ASN A 214 -22.25 -18.25 8.08
CA ASN A 214 -21.82 -19.44 7.38
C ASN A 214 -21.11 -20.41 8.35
N GLY A 215 -21.76 -21.54 8.66
CA GLY A 215 -21.17 -22.57 9.53
C GLY A 215 -20.79 -22.06 10.92
N ASN A 216 -21.66 -21.28 11.57
CA ASN A 216 -21.43 -20.64 12.87
C ASN A 216 -20.22 -19.70 12.94
N ASN A 217 -19.68 -19.29 11.78
CA ASN A 217 -18.56 -18.34 11.70
C ASN A 217 -18.96 -17.12 10.87
N PHE A 218 -19.11 -15.97 11.53
CA PHE A 218 -19.46 -14.70 10.87
C PHE A 218 -18.38 -14.19 9.92
N ARG A 219 -17.12 -14.62 10.10
CA ARG A 219 -16.01 -14.27 9.21
C ARG A 219 -15.93 -15.13 7.95
N ARG A 220 -16.63 -16.28 7.94
CA ARG A 220 -16.62 -17.16 6.76
C ARG A 220 -17.51 -16.58 5.67
N PRO A 221 -16.93 -16.05 4.57
CA PRO A 221 -17.70 -15.32 3.57
C PRO A 221 -18.53 -16.26 2.69
N PHE A 222 -19.49 -15.67 1.99
CA PHE A 222 -20.05 -16.18 0.74
C PHE A 222 -19.36 -15.48 -0.44
N ASN A 223 -20.10 -14.81 -1.30
CA ASN A 223 -19.58 -14.25 -2.55
C ASN A 223 -19.45 -12.72 -2.55
N GLN A 224 -20.01 -12.03 -1.54
CA GLN A 224 -19.98 -10.58 -1.51
C GLN A 224 -18.54 -10.08 -1.36
N LEU A 225 -18.07 -9.35 -2.36
CA LEU A 225 -16.80 -8.65 -2.32
C LEU A 225 -16.89 -7.48 -1.32
N LEU A 226 -15.85 -7.29 -0.57
CA LEU A 226 -15.67 -6.19 0.38
C LEU A 226 -14.62 -5.21 -0.14
N GLU A 227 -13.37 -5.63 -0.14
CA GLU A 227 -12.20 -4.85 -0.51
C GLU A 227 -11.13 -5.77 -1.10
N ALA A 228 -10.05 -5.19 -1.60
CA ALA A 228 -8.91 -5.96 -2.09
C ALA A 228 -7.63 -5.13 -2.02
N ASP A 229 -6.49 -5.82 -1.83
CA ASP A 229 -5.17 -5.28 -2.09
C ASP A 229 -4.81 -5.47 -3.56
N ILE A 230 -4.61 -4.37 -4.28
CA ILE A 230 -4.24 -4.38 -5.69
C ILE A 230 -2.86 -3.75 -5.90
N VAL A 231 -2.06 -4.37 -6.76
CA VAL A 231 -0.79 -3.83 -7.22
C VAL A 231 -0.98 -3.17 -8.59
N TYR A 232 -0.56 -1.92 -8.66
CA TYR A 232 -0.38 -1.18 -9.92
C TYR A 232 1.11 -1.07 -10.22
N VAL A 233 1.47 -1.27 -11.48
CA VAL A 233 2.84 -1.05 -11.98
C VAL A 233 2.82 0.01 -13.07
N ARG A 234 3.95 0.70 -13.31
CA ARG A 234 4.06 1.57 -14.49
C ARG A 234 3.73 0.77 -15.73
N ASP A 235 2.86 1.33 -16.57
CA ASP A 235 2.26 0.64 -17.73
C ASP A 235 3.32 -0.14 -18.52
N PRO A 236 3.27 -1.47 -18.51
CA PRO A 236 4.26 -2.34 -19.16
C PRO A 236 4.21 -2.29 -20.70
N LEU A 237 3.15 -1.74 -21.27
CA LEU A 237 3.04 -1.52 -22.71
C LEU A 237 3.79 -0.25 -23.17
N ASN A 238 4.17 0.64 -22.24
CA ASN A 238 4.84 1.91 -22.50
C ASN A 238 6.27 1.98 -21.94
N MET A 239 7.04 0.89 -22.03
CA MET A 239 8.39 0.75 -21.48
C MET A 239 9.38 1.79 -22.01
N LYS A 240 9.25 2.22 -23.27
CA LYS A 240 10.12 3.24 -23.87
C LYS A 240 10.15 4.57 -23.11
N LYS A 241 9.09 4.87 -22.35
CA LYS A 241 9.01 6.06 -21.49
C LYS A 241 9.73 5.90 -20.15
N ARG A 242 10.26 4.71 -19.84
CA ARG A 242 10.92 4.41 -18.56
C ARG A 242 12.43 4.49 -18.73
N THR A 243 13.11 4.97 -17.68
CA THR A 243 14.58 4.91 -17.61
C THR A 243 15.04 3.46 -17.42
N SER A 244 16.31 3.18 -17.70
CA SER A 244 16.88 1.85 -17.40
C SER A 244 16.86 1.53 -15.91
N GLY A 245 17.03 2.53 -15.03
CA GLY A 245 16.88 2.37 -13.58
C GLY A 245 15.46 1.95 -13.19
N GLN A 246 14.43 2.62 -13.72
CA GLN A 246 13.03 2.25 -13.47
C GLN A 246 12.70 0.84 -13.97
N LEU A 247 13.23 0.42 -15.14
CA LEU A 247 13.03 -0.94 -15.65
C LEU A 247 13.72 -2.00 -14.77
N LYS A 248 14.91 -1.70 -14.23
CA LYS A 248 15.58 -2.58 -13.27
C LYS A 248 14.78 -2.74 -11.99
N MET A 249 14.25 -1.63 -11.44
CA MET A 249 13.38 -1.65 -10.25
C MET A 249 12.09 -2.44 -10.51
N LEU A 250 11.45 -2.25 -11.66
CA LEU A 250 10.28 -3.01 -12.08
C LEU A 250 10.58 -4.51 -12.20
N ALA A 251 11.71 -4.89 -12.83
CA ALA A 251 12.13 -6.27 -12.93
C ALA A 251 12.39 -6.89 -11.54
N PHE A 252 13.04 -6.14 -10.66
CA PHE A 252 13.27 -6.57 -9.28
C PHE A 252 11.95 -6.79 -8.53
N MET A 253 11.04 -5.81 -8.52
CA MET A 253 9.78 -5.90 -7.78
C MET A 253 8.85 -6.98 -8.35
N SER A 254 8.83 -7.15 -9.68
CA SER A 254 8.05 -8.22 -10.32
C SER A 254 8.48 -9.61 -9.83
N GLU A 255 9.78 -9.84 -9.65
CA GLU A 255 10.32 -11.10 -9.14
C GLU A 255 10.19 -11.23 -7.61
N ALA A 256 10.63 -10.19 -6.88
CA ALA A 256 10.81 -10.29 -5.43
C ALA A 256 9.50 -10.05 -4.64
N PHE A 257 8.63 -9.12 -5.13
CA PHE A 257 7.42 -8.72 -4.42
C PHE A 257 6.15 -9.35 -4.98
N PHE A 258 6.10 -9.53 -6.31
CA PHE A 258 4.84 -9.87 -6.97
C PHE A 258 4.80 -11.30 -7.51
N ASP A 259 5.90 -12.05 -7.41
CA ASP A 259 6.01 -13.42 -7.90
C ASP A 259 5.54 -13.55 -9.37
N SER A 260 6.06 -12.65 -10.23
CA SER A 260 5.64 -12.48 -11.62
C SER A 260 6.84 -12.59 -12.58
N PRO A 261 7.37 -13.81 -12.78
CA PRO A 261 8.57 -14.02 -13.59
C PRO A 261 8.39 -13.65 -15.06
N ASP A 262 7.20 -13.75 -15.60
CA ASP A 262 6.86 -13.31 -16.96
C ASP A 262 7.01 -11.80 -17.13
N LEU A 263 6.53 -11.01 -16.17
CA LEU A 263 6.71 -9.56 -16.16
C LEU A 263 8.18 -9.19 -15.95
N THR A 264 8.90 -9.92 -15.09
CA THR A 264 10.35 -9.76 -14.90
C THR A 264 11.09 -9.94 -16.23
N ILE A 265 10.82 -11.04 -16.95
CA ILE A 265 11.44 -11.32 -18.25
C ILE A 265 11.10 -10.23 -19.27
N HIS A 266 9.87 -9.71 -19.25
CA HIS A 266 9.43 -8.64 -20.13
C HIS A 266 10.30 -7.39 -19.97
N TYR A 267 10.55 -6.92 -18.75
CA TYR A 267 11.42 -5.77 -18.47
C TYR A 267 12.90 -6.05 -18.78
N LEU A 268 13.39 -7.25 -18.47
CA LEU A 268 14.78 -7.62 -18.78
C LEU A 268 15.05 -7.66 -20.29
N ARG A 269 14.11 -8.12 -21.11
CA ARG A 269 14.22 -8.11 -22.57
C ARG A 269 14.33 -6.69 -23.10
N GLU A 270 13.54 -5.75 -22.59
CA GLU A 270 13.65 -4.33 -22.97
C GLU A 270 15.02 -3.75 -22.58
N LEU A 271 15.53 -4.08 -21.38
CA LEU A 271 16.87 -3.64 -20.94
C LEU A 271 17.98 -4.17 -21.85
N VAL A 272 17.88 -5.41 -22.32
CA VAL A 272 18.84 -6.00 -23.23
C VAL A 272 18.79 -5.30 -24.60
N SER A 273 17.58 -5.04 -25.11
CA SER A 273 17.41 -4.36 -26.41
C SER A 273 17.99 -2.93 -26.45
N ARG A 274 18.11 -2.26 -25.29
CA ARG A 274 18.72 -0.91 -25.19
C ARG A 274 20.25 -0.91 -25.20
N LYS A 275 20.88 -2.06 -25.00
CA LYS A 275 22.33 -2.20 -25.03
C LYS A 275 22.84 -2.60 -26.42
N SER A 276 21.94 -2.99 -27.33
CA SER A 276 22.22 -3.31 -28.73
C SER A 276 21.96 -2.11 -29.63
#